data_e4d55f7cf564b175df64a3a04c7c8720
#
_entry.id   e4d55f7cf564b175df64a3a04c7c8720
#
_cell.length_a   1.000
_cell.length_b   1.000
_cell.length_c   1.000
_cell.angle_alpha   90.00
_cell.angle_beta   90.00
_cell.angle_gamma   90.00
#
_symmetry.space_group_name_H-M   'P 1'
#
loop_
_entity.id
_entity.type
_entity.pdbx_description
1 polymer ?
#
loop_
_entity_poly.entity_id
_entity_poly.type
_entity_poly.pdbx_seq_one_letter_code
_entity_poly.pdbx_strand_id
1 'polypeptide(L)'
;MASGEAAINQCPPGGTEGVRRLAAITGLPVLPLNPANGSEGPRAVAVIDENWCIGCTLCLKACPTDAIMGSNKMMHTVIEPWCTGCELCIPVCPVDCISLENVTGERTGWDAWSQQEADTARSRYGLHVLRYPKEDAENPAASDSAQPPQAHDPPALPVAAPQANPQTDDGAAERKRAMIEAALERARAKRGPAASG
;
A
#
# COMPACT_ATOMS: atom_id res chain seq x y z
N MET A 1 18.10 -12.43 10.86
CA MET A 1 18.55 -13.24 9.72
C MET A 1 20.07 -13.37 9.71
N ALA A 2 20.85 -12.29 9.50
CA ALA A 2 22.31 -12.39 9.54
C ALA A 2 22.87 -12.95 10.86
N SER A 3 22.23 -12.64 12.00
CA SER A 3 22.54 -13.17 13.34
C SER A 3 22.01 -14.60 13.60
N GLY A 4 21.25 -15.19 12.68
CA GLY A 4 20.60 -16.49 12.87
C GLY A 4 19.33 -16.47 13.74
N GLU A 5 18.93 -15.32 14.27
CA GLU A 5 17.77 -15.20 15.18
C GLU A 5 16.41 -15.34 14.46
N ALA A 6 16.36 -15.08 13.15
CA ALA A 6 15.14 -15.18 12.35
C ALA A 6 15.39 -15.99 11.07
N ALA A 7 14.45 -16.86 10.73
CA ALA A 7 14.46 -17.62 9.49
C ALA A 7 14.21 -16.72 8.28
N ILE A 8 14.72 -17.13 7.09
CA ILE A 8 14.62 -16.34 5.86
C ILE A 8 13.24 -16.41 5.17
N ASN A 9 12.33 -17.24 5.68
CA ASN A 9 11.02 -17.54 5.07
C ASN A 9 9.84 -16.85 5.76
N GLN A 10 10.07 -15.71 6.43
CA GLN A 10 9.06 -15.03 7.26
C GLN A 10 8.46 -13.79 6.59
N CYS A 11 8.69 -13.57 5.29
CA CYS A 11 8.22 -12.38 4.58
C CYS A 11 7.22 -12.75 3.47
N PRO A 12 5.89 -12.75 3.74
CA PRO A 12 4.89 -13.07 2.72
C PRO A 12 4.93 -12.15 1.48
N PRO A 13 5.07 -10.81 1.62
CA PRO A 13 5.17 -9.94 0.46
C PRO A 13 6.38 -10.20 -0.44
N GLY A 14 7.48 -10.71 0.14
CA GLY A 14 8.65 -11.12 -0.64
C GLY A 14 8.45 -12.42 -1.41
N GLY A 15 7.48 -13.22 -1.00
CA GLY A 15 7.12 -14.49 -1.61
C GLY A 15 8.23 -15.51 -1.63
N THR A 16 8.01 -16.57 -2.36
CA THR A 16 8.99 -17.66 -2.57
C THR A 16 10.29 -17.15 -3.21
N GLU A 17 10.19 -16.18 -4.12
CA GLU A 17 11.36 -15.57 -4.75
C GLU A 17 12.19 -14.75 -3.75
N GLY A 18 11.55 -14.05 -2.81
CA GLY A 18 12.23 -13.37 -1.71
C GLY A 18 13.06 -14.33 -0.86
N VAL A 19 12.51 -15.51 -0.55
CA VAL A 19 13.23 -16.58 0.17
C VAL A 19 14.46 -17.04 -0.63
N ARG A 20 14.33 -17.26 -1.95
CA ARG A 20 15.47 -17.65 -2.82
C ARG A 20 16.57 -16.60 -2.82
N ARG A 21 16.22 -15.32 -2.94
CA ARG A 21 17.19 -14.21 -2.90
C ARG A 21 17.90 -14.12 -1.55
N LEU A 22 17.18 -14.28 -0.47
CA LEU A 22 17.76 -14.31 0.87
C LEU A 22 18.65 -15.53 1.08
N ALA A 23 18.25 -16.71 0.60
CA ALA A 23 19.07 -17.92 0.64
C ALA A 23 20.40 -17.73 -0.11
N ALA A 24 20.36 -17.09 -1.29
CA ALA A 24 21.56 -16.82 -2.07
C ALA A 24 22.56 -15.88 -1.35
N ILE A 25 22.05 -14.91 -0.57
CA ILE A 25 22.87 -13.94 0.16
C ILE A 25 23.41 -14.55 1.46
N THR A 26 22.57 -15.32 2.19
CA THR A 26 22.89 -15.83 3.51
C THR A 26 23.56 -17.20 3.51
N GLY A 27 23.51 -17.93 2.38
CA GLY A 27 23.98 -19.33 2.29
C GLY A 27 23.05 -20.32 2.98
N LEU A 28 21.89 -19.91 3.45
CA LEU A 28 20.92 -20.77 4.12
C LEU A 28 20.07 -21.56 3.09
N PRO A 29 19.54 -22.75 3.45
CA PRO A 29 18.70 -23.53 2.56
C PRO A 29 17.41 -22.78 2.22
N VAL A 30 16.91 -22.95 0.99
CA VAL A 30 15.60 -22.46 0.58
C VAL A 30 14.51 -23.23 1.31
N LEU A 31 13.67 -22.51 2.05
CA LEU A 31 12.55 -23.06 2.82
C LEU A 31 11.22 -22.57 2.19
N PRO A 32 10.11 -23.34 2.33
CA PRO A 32 8.79 -22.82 2.01
C PRO A 32 8.45 -21.63 2.92
N LEU A 33 7.60 -20.71 2.44
CA LEU A 33 7.10 -19.62 3.26
C LEU A 33 6.45 -20.16 4.54
N ASN A 34 6.69 -19.47 5.66
CA ASN A 34 6.10 -19.85 6.92
C ASN A 34 4.65 -19.34 6.99
N PRO A 35 3.64 -20.22 7.00
CA PRO A 35 2.24 -19.83 6.99
C PRO A 35 1.79 -19.07 8.24
N ALA A 36 2.55 -19.16 9.35
CA ALA A 36 2.27 -18.40 10.56
C ALA A 36 2.47 -16.88 10.37
N ASN A 37 3.24 -16.47 9.37
CA ASN A 37 3.48 -15.07 9.03
C ASN A 37 2.57 -14.54 7.91
N GLY A 38 1.69 -15.38 7.37
CA GLY A 38 0.80 -15.07 6.26
C GLY A 38 1.14 -15.84 4.97
N SER A 39 0.45 -15.51 3.90
CA SER A 39 0.61 -16.14 2.59
C SER A 39 1.01 -15.11 1.53
N GLU A 40 1.66 -15.59 0.48
CA GLU A 40 1.90 -14.82 -0.73
C GLU A 40 0.56 -14.55 -1.42
N GLY A 41 0.32 -13.30 -1.81
CA GLY A 41 -0.93 -12.88 -2.42
C GLY A 41 -0.72 -11.92 -3.60
N PRO A 42 -1.78 -11.65 -4.37
CA PRO A 42 -1.74 -10.66 -5.44
C PRO A 42 -1.51 -9.26 -4.88
N ARG A 43 -0.98 -8.38 -5.72
CA ARG A 43 -0.85 -6.98 -5.37
C ARG A 43 -2.19 -6.27 -5.49
N ALA A 44 -2.52 -5.51 -4.47
CA ALA A 44 -3.64 -4.58 -4.49
C ALA A 44 -3.14 -3.14 -4.42
N VAL A 45 -3.96 -2.20 -4.87
CA VAL A 45 -3.75 -0.75 -4.70
C VAL A 45 -4.89 -0.16 -3.89
N ALA A 46 -4.60 0.88 -3.14
CA ALA A 46 -5.62 1.60 -2.40
C ALA A 46 -6.48 2.43 -3.35
N VAL A 47 -7.78 2.44 -3.12
CA VAL A 47 -8.76 3.28 -3.82
C VAL A 47 -9.51 4.09 -2.78
N ILE A 48 -9.61 5.40 -3.00
CA ILE A 48 -10.31 6.32 -2.10
C ILE A 48 -11.66 6.68 -2.73
N ASP A 49 -12.75 6.44 -2.00
CA ASP A 49 -14.05 6.96 -2.41
C ASP A 49 -14.11 8.46 -2.14
N GLU A 50 -14.00 9.23 -3.21
CA GLU A 50 -13.95 10.69 -3.17
C GLU A 50 -15.24 11.31 -2.63
N ASN A 51 -16.38 10.62 -2.72
CA ASN A 51 -17.65 11.11 -2.20
C ASN A 51 -17.73 11.05 -0.66
N TRP A 52 -16.94 10.16 -0.04
CA TRP A 52 -16.86 10.00 1.40
C TRP A 52 -15.61 10.64 2.01
N CYS A 53 -14.63 10.99 1.19
CA CYS A 53 -13.40 11.60 1.66
C CYS A 53 -13.65 13.00 2.23
N ILE A 54 -13.32 13.19 3.50
CA ILE A 54 -13.48 14.49 4.20
C ILE A 54 -12.23 15.37 4.15
N GLY A 55 -11.17 14.95 3.47
CA GLY A 55 -9.94 15.71 3.34
C GLY A 55 -9.15 15.88 4.64
N CYS A 56 -9.14 14.88 5.53
CA CYS A 56 -8.49 14.95 6.83
C CYS A 56 -6.95 14.85 6.79
N THR A 57 -6.35 14.49 5.64
CA THR A 57 -4.91 14.36 5.38
C THR A 57 -4.17 13.26 6.15
N LEU A 58 -4.82 12.46 6.98
CA LEU A 58 -4.17 11.40 7.76
C LEU A 58 -3.55 10.32 6.88
N CYS A 59 -4.23 9.92 5.80
CA CYS A 59 -3.73 8.93 4.84
C CYS A 59 -2.49 9.42 4.07
N LEU A 60 -2.34 10.73 3.82
CA LEU A 60 -1.16 11.30 3.19
C LEU A 60 0.08 11.09 4.07
N LYS A 61 -0.07 11.38 5.38
CA LYS A 61 1.03 11.20 6.36
C LYS A 61 1.38 9.73 6.59
N ALA A 62 0.40 8.84 6.47
CA ALA A 62 0.60 7.41 6.65
C ALA A 62 1.22 6.72 5.43
N CYS A 63 1.19 7.34 4.25
CA CYS A 63 1.67 6.72 3.02
C CYS A 63 3.20 6.82 2.90
N PRO A 64 3.94 5.70 2.99
CA PRO A 64 5.40 5.72 3.00
C PRO A 64 6.02 6.07 1.63
N THR A 65 5.25 6.00 0.55
CA THR A 65 5.71 6.29 -0.81
C THR A 65 5.10 7.58 -1.37
N ASP A 66 4.40 8.38 -0.54
CA ASP A 66 3.69 9.58 -0.97
C ASP A 66 2.79 9.32 -2.20
N ALA A 67 2.14 8.15 -2.23
CA ALA A 67 1.25 7.76 -3.33
C ALA A 67 -0.14 8.39 -3.24
N ILE A 68 -0.45 9.12 -2.18
CA ILE A 68 -1.74 9.78 -1.99
C ILE A 68 -1.55 11.28 -2.18
N MET A 69 -2.38 11.86 -3.04
CA MET A 69 -2.39 13.29 -3.33
C MET A 69 -3.70 13.93 -2.88
N GLY A 70 -3.62 15.15 -2.39
CA GLY A 70 -4.75 15.92 -1.92
C GLY A 70 -4.32 17.02 -0.95
N SER A 71 -5.28 17.70 -0.36
CA SER A 71 -5.02 18.75 0.63
C SER A 71 -6.11 18.78 1.71
N ASN A 72 -5.88 19.58 2.75
CA ASN A 72 -6.84 19.73 3.84
C ASN A 72 -8.20 20.22 3.32
N LYS A 73 -9.29 19.55 3.70
CA LYS A 73 -10.67 19.79 3.26
C LYS A 73 -10.92 19.62 1.76
N MET A 74 -10.01 18.98 1.04
CA MET A 74 -10.15 18.60 -0.36
C MET A 74 -10.11 17.07 -0.45
N MET A 75 -10.76 16.51 -1.47
CA MET A 75 -10.70 15.07 -1.77
C MET A 75 -9.25 14.60 -1.95
N HIS A 76 -9.01 13.36 -1.58
CA HIS A 76 -7.73 12.71 -1.83
C HIS A 76 -7.89 11.66 -2.93
N THR A 77 -6.84 11.46 -3.71
CA THR A 77 -6.78 10.42 -4.73
C THR A 77 -5.45 9.66 -4.63
N VAL A 78 -5.43 8.43 -5.14
CA VAL A 78 -4.25 7.57 -5.14
C VAL A 78 -3.57 7.61 -6.50
N ILE A 79 -2.25 7.78 -6.49
CA ILE A 79 -1.41 7.65 -7.68
C ILE A 79 -1.00 6.18 -7.77
N GLU A 80 -1.76 5.39 -8.52
CA GLU A 80 -1.61 3.93 -8.60
C GLU A 80 -0.17 3.43 -8.82
N PRO A 81 0.63 3.99 -9.76
CA PRO A 81 1.99 3.51 -9.99
C PRO A 81 2.91 3.65 -8.78
N TRP A 82 2.54 4.45 -7.80
CA TRP A 82 3.32 4.68 -6.58
C TRP A 82 2.78 3.91 -5.37
N CYS A 83 1.55 3.41 -5.47
CA CYS A 83 0.93 2.64 -4.40
C CYS A 83 1.55 1.26 -4.30
N THR A 84 2.03 0.91 -3.10
CA THR A 84 2.65 -0.39 -2.82
C THR A 84 1.67 -1.42 -2.25
N GLY A 85 0.40 -1.04 -2.02
CA GLY A 85 -0.58 -1.92 -1.41
C GLY A 85 -0.30 -2.25 0.07
N CYS A 86 0.43 -1.40 0.77
CA CYS A 86 0.88 -1.67 2.15
C CYS A 86 -0.20 -1.49 3.22
N GLU A 87 -1.41 -1.04 2.85
CA GLU A 87 -2.60 -0.88 3.70
C GLU A 87 -2.49 0.14 4.85
N LEU A 88 -1.35 0.80 5.04
CA LEU A 88 -1.12 1.73 6.15
C LEU A 88 -2.07 2.95 6.16
N CYS A 89 -2.67 3.28 5.02
CA CYS A 89 -3.64 4.36 4.90
C CYS A 89 -5.05 3.97 5.39
N ILE A 90 -5.38 2.68 5.47
CA ILE A 90 -6.73 2.19 5.81
C ILE A 90 -7.06 2.45 7.28
N PRO A 91 -6.26 1.99 8.27
CA PRO A 91 -6.60 2.12 9.68
C PRO A 91 -6.63 3.56 10.19
N VAL A 92 -6.00 4.50 9.46
CA VAL A 92 -5.98 5.92 9.84
C VAL A 92 -7.12 6.73 9.24
N CYS A 93 -7.93 6.12 8.37
CA CYS A 93 -9.08 6.80 7.77
C CYS A 93 -10.26 6.83 8.75
N PRO A 94 -10.70 8.01 9.25
CA PRO A 94 -11.76 8.09 10.25
C PRO A 94 -13.16 7.81 9.69
N VAL A 95 -13.30 7.79 8.35
CA VAL A 95 -14.57 7.59 7.66
C VAL A 95 -14.58 6.31 6.81
N ASP A 96 -13.56 5.46 6.93
CA ASP A 96 -13.43 4.17 6.24
C ASP A 96 -13.67 4.25 4.71
N CYS A 97 -13.23 5.35 4.07
CA CYS A 97 -13.44 5.58 2.64
C CYS A 97 -12.33 5.00 1.75
N ILE A 98 -11.44 4.17 2.30
CA ILE A 98 -10.32 3.57 1.58
C ILE A 98 -10.53 2.07 1.48
N SER A 99 -10.54 1.55 0.27
CA SER A 99 -10.59 0.13 -0.05
C SER A 99 -9.35 -0.32 -0.82
N LEU A 100 -9.22 -1.62 -1.05
CA LEU A 100 -8.17 -2.20 -1.88
C LEU A 100 -8.78 -2.83 -3.13
N GLU A 101 -8.13 -2.62 -4.26
CA GLU A 101 -8.46 -3.27 -5.52
C GLU A 101 -7.28 -4.09 -6.01
N ASN A 102 -7.52 -5.37 -6.36
CA ASN A 102 -6.52 -6.24 -6.94
C ASN A 102 -6.21 -5.78 -8.38
N VAL A 103 -4.95 -5.42 -8.64
CA VAL A 103 -4.51 -4.93 -9.95
C VAL A 103 -3.64 -5.93 -10.72
N THR A 104 -3.30 -7.06 -10.12
CA THR A 104 -2.42 -8.06 -10.73
C THR A 104 -3.10 -9.39 -11.03
N GLY A 105 -4.40 -9.51 -10.74
CA GLY A 105 -5.16 -10.74 -10.91
C GLY A 105 -4.62 -11.86 -10.02
N GLU A 106 -4.19 -12.96 -10.61
CA GLU A 106 -3.63 -14.10 -9.88
C GLU A 106 -2.10 -14.04 -9.69
N ARG A 107 -1.43 -13.06 -10.27
CA ARG A 107 0.03 -12.90 -10.14
C ARG A 107 0.36 -12.46 -8.71
N THR A 108 1.37 -13.12 -8.12
CA THR A 108 1.78 -12.90 -6.72
C THR A 108 3.27 -12.60 -6.61
N GLY A 109 3.71 -12.08 -5.49
CA GLY A 109 5.10 -11.82 -5.20
C GLY A 109 5.81 -11.01 -6.30
N TRP A 110 6.97 -11.49 -6.77
CA TRP A 110 7.75 -10.81 -7.80
C TRP A 110 7.19 -10.92 -9.22
N ASP A 111 6.20 -11.76 -9.47
CA ASP A 111 5.46 -11.75 -10.72
C ASP A 111 4.41 -10.62 -10.74
N ALA A 112 3.96 -10.19 -9.57
CA ALA A 112 3.05 -9.06 -9.38
C ALA A 112 3.77 -7.72 -9.19
N TRP A 113 5.07 -7.73 -8.93
CA TRP A 113 5.90 -6.58 -8.57
C TRP A 113 7.27 -6.65 -9.22
N SER A 114 7.53 -5.82 -10.21
CA SER A 114 8.81 -5.77 -10.89
C SER A 114 9.92 -5.15 -10.04
N GLN A 115 11.17 -5.46 -10.38
CA GLN A 115 12.33 -4.84 -9.73
C GLN A 115 12.32 -3.30 -9.88
N GLN A 116 11.89 -2.80 -11.04
CA GLN A 116 11.79 -1.35 -11.30
C GLN A 116 10.76 -0.67 -10.39
N GLU A 117 9.59 -1.30 -10.17
CA GLU A 117 8.58 -0.79 -9.24
C GLU A 117 9.10 -0.80 -7.80
N ALA A 118 9.79 -1.86 -7.40
CA ALA A 118 10.41 -1.95 -6.08
C ALA A 118 11.48 -0.86 -5.85
N ASP A 119 12.33 -0.58 -6.85
CA ASP A 119 13.35 0.46 -6.78
C ASP A 119 12.73 1.86 -6.76
N THR A 120 11.66 2.07 -7.52
CA THR A 120 10.87 3.31 -7.48
C THR A 120 10.26 3.52 -6.09
N ALA A 121 9.65 2.49 -5.51
CA ALA A 121 9.08 2.57 -4.17
C ALA A 121 10.14 2.87 -3.11
N ARG A 122 11.33 2.26 -3.21
CA ARG A 122 12.47 2.54 -2.32
C ARG A 122 12.93 3.99 -2.42
N SER A 123 13.09 4.51 -3.65
CA SER A 123 13.49 5.90 -3.87
C SER A 123 12.46 6.88 -3.30
N ARG A 124 11.17 6.61 -3.49
CA ARG A 124 10.09 7.43 -2.93
C ARG A 124 10.06 7.39 -1.41
N TYR A 125 10.27 6.21 -0.82
CA TYR A 125 10.40 6.09 0.63
C TYR A 125 11.57 6.93 1.17
N GLY A 126 12.72 6.92 0.49
CA GLY A 126 13.84 7.79 0.85
C GLY A 126 13.48 9.27 0.84
N LEU A 127 12.73 9.74 -0.16
CA LEU A 127 12.23 11.13 -0.22
C LEU A 127 11.20 11.41 0.88
N HIS A 128 10.32 10.45 1.19
CA HIS A 128 9.34 10.57 2.27
C HIS A 128 10.02 10.76 3.64
N VAL A 129 11.03 9.96 3.93
CA VAL A 129 11.79 10.06 5.21
C VAL A 129 12.51 11.41 5.33
N LEU A 130 13.03 11.95 4.23
CA LEU A 130 13.64 13.29 4.23
C LEU A 130 12.62 14.40 4.47
N ARG A 131 11.39 14.23 3.98
CA ARG A 131 10.29 15.19 4.14
C ARG A 131 9.65 15.12 5.52
N TYR A 132 9.55 13.92 6.07
CA TYR A 132 8.97 13.63 7.38
C TYR A 132 10.00 12.90 8.24
N PRO A 133 11.06 13.58 8.71
CA PRO A 133 12.02 12.96 9.62
C PRO A 133 11.24 12.48 10.85
N LYS A 134 11.42 11.20 11.20
CA LYS A 134 10.93 10.69 12.47
C LYS A 134 11.67 11.47 13.53
N GLU A 135 10.98 12.20 14.39
CA GLU A 135 11.57 12.69 15.62
C GLU A 135 12.03 11.44 16.38
N ASP A 136 13.35 11.34 16.58
CA ASP A 136 13.99 10.13 17.10
C ASP A 136 13.50 9.80 18.50
N ALA A 137 12.49 8.97 18.58
CA ALA A 137 12.20 8.20 19.74
C ALA A 137 13.08 6.94 19.69
N GLU A 138 14.28 7.03 20.32
CA GLU A 138 15.03 5.90 20.85
C GLU A 138 15.51 4.79 19.90
N ASN A 139 16.33 5.13 18.88
CA ASN A 139 17.24 4.13 18.36
C ASN A 139 18.61 4.72 17.95
N PRO A 140 19.62 4.73 18.84
CA PRO A 140 20.96 5.24 18.55
C PRO A 140 21.76 4.38 17.56
N ALA A 141 21.21 3.24 17.09
CA ALA A 141 21.92 2.32 16.20
C ALA A 141 21.66 2.56 14.69
N ALA A 142 20.83 3.55 14.31
CA ALA A 142 20.45 3.78 12.91
C ALA A 142 21.29 4.87 12.19
N SER A 143 22.25 5.50 12.86
CA SER A 143 22.97 6.66 12.33
C SER A 143 24.15 6.37 11.41
N ASP A 144 24.52 5.11 11.18
CA ASP A 144 25.82 4.81 10.54
C ASP A 144 25.73 4.19 9.12
N SER A 145 24.56 4.16 8.48
CA SER A 145 24.43 3.60 7.12
C SER A 145 23.58 4.40 6.11
N ALA A 146 23.19 5.61 6.42
CA ALA A 146 22.50 6.47 5.47
C ALA A 146 23.49 7.22 4.56
N GLN A 147 24.13 6.52 3.64
CA GLN A 147 24.62 7.18 2.43
C GLN A 147 23.41 7.69 1.66
N PRO A 148 23.36 8.99 1.29
CA PRO A 148 22.29 9.50 0.45
C PRO A 148 22.28 8.70 -0.86
N PRO A 149 21.10 8.25 -1.34
CA PRO A 149 21.02 7.56 -2.62
C PRO A 149 21.62 8.46 -3.68
N GLN A 150 22.63 7.95 -4.39
CA GLN A 150 23.16 8.63 -5.56
C GLN A 150 21.99 8.86 -6.51
N ALA A 151 21.78 10.11 -6.89
CA ALA A 151 20.72 10.50 -7.82
C ALA A 151 21.00 9.80 -9.16
N HIS A 152 20.37 8.66 -9.37
CA HIS A 152 20.15 8.14 -10.70
C HIS A 152 18.96 8.91 -11.23
N ASP A 153 19.17 9.75 -12.24
CA ASP A 153 18.09 10.35 -13.00
C ASP A 153 17.11 9.24 -13.40
N PRO A 154 15.83 9.34 -13.04
CA PRO A 154 14.86 8.34 -13.45
C PRO A 154 14.83 8.32 -14.98
N PRO A 155 14.91 7.15 -15.62
CA PRO A 155 14.69 7.07 -17.06
C PRO A 155 13.33 7.71 -17.35
N ALA A 156 13.31 8.63 -18.31
CA ALA A 156 12.10 9.31 -18.74
C ALA A 156 11.06 8.23 -19.12
N LEU A 157 10.02 8.09 -18.32
CA LEU A 157 8.91 7.20 -18.62
C LEU A 157 8.25 7.70 -19.91
N PRO A 158 8.00 6.87 -20.91
CA PRO A 158 7.18 7.24 -22.03
C PRO A 158 5.78 7.55 -21.50
N VAL A 159 5.38 8.82 -21.62
CA VAL A 159 4.02 9.25 -21.29
C VAL A 159 3.11 8.63 -22.34
N ALA A 160 2.53 7.47 -22.02
CA ALA A 160 1.44 6.93 -22.85
C ALA A 160 0.25 7.87 -22.69
N ALA A 161 -0.19 8.45 -23.82
CA ALA A 161 -1.39 9.27 -23.87
C ALA A 161 -2.58 8.47 -23.32
N PRO A 162 -3.51 9.10 -22.58
CA PRO A 162 -4.66 8.42 -22.05
C PRO A 162 -5.52 7.90 -23.19
N GLN A 163 -5.60 6.60 -23.34
CA GLN A 163 -6.58 5.96 -24.21
C GLN A 163 -7.94 6.06 -23.52
N ALA A 164 -8.81 6.92 -24.04
CA ALA A 164 -10.18 6.99 -23.64
C ALA A 164 -10.86 5.64 -23.94
N ASN A 165 -11.26 4.93 -22.89
CA ASN A 165 -12.08 3.73 -23.03
C ASN A 165 -13.56 4.14 -22.90
N PRO A 166 -14.34 4.08 -24.00
CA PRO A 166 -15.77 4.38 -23.94
C PRO A 166 -16.55 3.11 -23.62
N GLN A 167 -16.58 2.73 -22.35
CA GLN A 167 -17.54 1.76 -21.86
C GLN A 167 -18.29 2.42 -20.70
N THR A 168 -19.48 2.94 -21.02
CA THR A 168 -20.50 3.33 -20.05
C THR A 168 -20.97 2.05 -19.33
N ASP A 169 -20.41 1.78 -18.17
CA ASP A 169 -20.79 0.63 -17.34
C ASP A 169 -22.02 1.02 -16.48
N ASP A 170 -23.22 0.76 -16.99
CA ASP A 170 -24.48 0.92 -16.25
C ASP A 170 -24.52 0.06 -14.98
N GLY A 171 -23.71 -1.00 -14.90
CA GLY A 171 -23.53 -1.84 -13.72
C GLY A 171 -22.72 -1.19 -12.58
N ALA A 172 -21.94 -0.15 -12.85
CA ALA A 172 -21.16 0.51 -11.80
C ALA A 172 -22.06 1.33 -10.87
N ALA A 173 -23.10 1.96 -11.41
CA ALA A 173 -24.07 2.72 -10.61
C ALA A 173 -24.91 1.81 -9.69
N GLU A 174 -25.24 0.63 -10.17
CA GLU A 174 -26.01 -0.36 -9.40
C GLU A 174 -25.17 -0.99 -8.29
N ARG A 175 -23.91 -1.32 -8.57
CA ARG A 175 -22.92 -1.76 -7.54
C ARG A 175 -22.69 -0.69 -6.48
N LYS A 176 -22.59 0.59 -6.87
CA LYS A 176 -22.48 1.72 -5.91
C LYS A 176 -23.70 1.81 -4.99
N ARG A 177 -24.92 1.70 -5.53
CA ARG A 177 -26.15 1.73 -4.73
C ARG A 177 -26.22 0.56 -3.74
N ALA A 178 -25.89 -0.65 -4.15
CA ALA A 178 -25.86 -1.82 -3.28
C ALA A 178 -24.81 -1.68 -2.14
N MET A 179 -23.64 -1.12 -2.43
CA MET A 179 -22.62 -0.85 -1.40
C MET A 179 -23.07 0.21 -0.38
N ILE A 180 -23.73 1.28 -0.85
CA ILE A 180 -24.24 2.35 0.01
C ILE A 180 -25.33 1.77 0.95
N GLU A 181 -26.24 0.95 0.42
CA GLU A 181 -27.30 0.35 1.19
C GLU A 181 -26.77 -0.60 2.26
N ALA A 182 -25.80 -1.44 1.93
CA ALA A 182 -25.12 -2.32 2.87
C ALA A 182 -24.34 -1.54 3.97
N ALA A 183 -23.74 -0.41 3.62
CA ALA A 183 -23.06 0.44 4.59
C ALA A 183 -24.04 1.14 5.55
N LEU A 184 -25.18 1.60 5.04
CA LEU A 184 -26.25 2.20 5.85
C LEU A 184 -26.88 1.17 6.79
N GLU A 185 -27.07 -0.07 6.36
CA GLU A 185 -27.56 -1.16 7.24
C GLU A 185 -26.57 -1.46 8.37
N ARG A 186 -25.28 -1.55 8.07
CA ARG A 186 -24.25 -1.72 9.10
C ARG A 186 -24.23 -0.58 10.10
N ALA A 187 -24.38 0.67 9.65
CA ALA A 187 -24.44 1.84 10.51
C ALA A 187 -25.71 1.85 11.39
N ARG A 188 -26.85 1.41 10.86
CA ARG A 188 -28.11 1.26 11.62
C ARG A 188 -28.00 0.15 12.67
N ALA A 189 -27.39 -0.98 12.32
CA ALA A 189 -27.17 -2.10 13.24
C ALA A 189 -26.25 -1.72 14.41
N LYS A 190 -25.24 -0.88 14.17
CA LYS A 190 -24.32 -0.36 15.21
C LYS A 190 -24.98 0.66 16.16
N ARG A 191 -26.06 1.34 15.75
CA ARG A 191 -26.71 2.38 16.57
C ARG A 191 -27.70 1.85 17.61
N GLY A 192 -28.05 0.56 17.58
CA GLY A 192 -29.01 -0.03 18.55
C GLY A 192 -30.40 0.62 18.50
N PRO A 193 -31.46 0.00 19.07
CA PRO A 193 -32.75 0.64 19.16
C PRO A 193 -32.67 1.85 20.09
N ALA A 194 -33.12 3.01 19.60
CA ALA A 194 -33.22 4.22 20.42
C ALA A 194 -34.08 3.89 21.62
N ALA A 195 -33.55 4.04 22.83
CA ALA A 195 -34.31 3.94 24.07
C ALA A 195 -35.37 5.06 24.07
N SER A 196 -36.61 4.66 23.89
CA SER A 196 -37.76 5.51 24.11
C SER A 196 -37.92 5.70 25.63
N GLY A 197 -37.60 6.88 26.12
CA GLY A 197 -37.93 7.38 27.43
C GLY A 197 -38.89 8.55 27.28
#